data_57104744349de63e605f6db5114a9519
#
_entry.id   57104744349de63e605f6db5114a9519
#
_cell.length_a   1.000
_cell.length_b   1.000
_cell.length_c   1.000
_cell.angle_alpha   90.00
_cell.angle_beta   90.00
_cell.angle_gamma   90.00
#
_symmetry.space_group_name_H-M   'P 1'
#
loop_
_entity.id
_entity.type
_entity.pdbx_description
1 polymer ?
#
loop_
_entity_poly.entity_id
_entity_poly.type
_entity_poly.pdbx_seq_one_letter_code
_entity_poly.pdbx_strand_id
1 'polypeptide(L)' 'MDMFDKQSLIQRLKELSFPENEYWVVAGGAMVLHGFRPQTHDIDLGCSTLLADRLEKQGYFVSRCDDGTRKILYFDL' A
#
# COMPACT_ATOMS: atom_id res chain seq x y z
N MET A 1 -8.97 15.13 -4.56
CA MET A 1 -8.19 14.00 -4.05
C MET A 1 -7.00 14.52 -3.28
N ASP A 2 -6.86 14.07 -2.05
CA ASP A 2 -5.77 14.51 -1.19
C ASP A 2 -4.52 13.71 -1.43
N MET A 3 -3.37 14.33 -1.22
CA MET A 3 -2.10 13.64 -1.25
C MET A 3 -1.75 13.16 0.16
N PHE A 4 -1.02 12.06 0.23
CA PHE A 4 -0.52 11.53 1.49
C PHE A 4 0.88 12.05 1.75
N ASP A 5 1.05 12.80 2.84
CA ASP A 5 2.37 13.05 3.41
C ASP A 5 2.73 11.90 4.36
N LYS A 6 3.91 11.98 4.99
CA LYS A 6 4.35 10.90 5.87
C LYS A 6 3.34 10.62 6.99
N GLN A 7 2.80 11.65 7.61
CA GLN A 7 1.91 11.52 8.75
C GLN A 7 0.57 10.92 8.35
N SER A 8 -0.05 11.43 7.28
CA SER A 8 -1.33 10.92 6.80
C SER A 8 -1.20 9.52 6.21
N LEU A 9 -0.05 9.20 5.59
CA LEU A 9 0.22 7.85 5.10
C LEU A 9 0.25 6.83 6.24
N ILE A 10 1.00 7.14 7.30
CA ILE A 10 1.07 6.27 8.48
C ILE A 10 -0.31 6.11 9.10
N GLN A 11 -1.06 7.21 9.21
CA GLN A 11 -2.41 7.16 9.77
C GLN A 11 -3.34 6.26 8.96
N ARG A 12 -3.27 6.35 7.63
CA ARG A 12 -4.08 5.51 6.75
C ARG A 12 -3.72 4.03 6.88
N LEU A 13 -2.42 3.72 6.98
CA LEU A 13 -1.98 2.34 7.17
C LEU A 13 -2.51 1.76 8.49
N LYS A 14 -2.57 2.57 9.54
CA LYS A 14 -3.15 2.14 10.82
C LYS A 14 -4.64 1.88 10.70
N GLU A 15 -5.37 2.72 9.96
CA GLU A 15 -6.79 2.56 9.75
C GLU A 15 -7.13 1.29 8.97
N LEU A 16 -6.27 0.92 8.00
CA LEU A 16 -6.46 -0.30 7.23
C LEU A 16 -6.28 -1.56 8.06
N SER A 17 -5.45 -1.50 9.10
CA SER A 17 -5.24 -2.58 10.07
C SER A 17 -4.82 -3.90 9.44
N PHE A 18 -4.03 -3.86 8.38
CA PHE A 18 -3.49 -5.08 7.77
C PHE A 18 -2.42 -5.69 8.66
N PRO A 19 -2.24 -7.03 8.63
CA PRO A 19 -1.17 -7.69 9.40
C PRO A 19 0.21 -7.14 9.03
N GLU A 20 0.95 -6.65 10.02
CA GLU A 20 2.20 -5.91 9.80
C GLU A 20 3.27 -6.71 9.08
N ASN A 21 3.35 -8.01 9.32
CA ASN A 21 4.38 -8.86 8.73
C ASN A 21 3.95 -9.51 7.41
N GLU A 22 2.80 -9.14 6.87
CA GLU A 22 2.30 -9.67 5.61
C GLU A 22 2.23 -8.64 4.50
N TYR A 23 2.63 -7.38 4.77
CA TYR A 23 2.67 -6.36 3.74
C TYR A 23 3.87 -5.43 3.94
N TRP A 24 4.19 -4.68 2.87
CA TRP A 24 5.22 -3.64 2.91
C TRP A 24 4.84 -2.53 1.93
N VAL A 25 5.27 -1.30 2.26
CA VAL A 25 4.98 -0.13 1.42
C VAL A 25 6.04 -0.04 0.33
N VAL A 26 5.62 0.20 -0.91
CA VAL A 26 6.53 0.29 -2.06
C VAL A 26 6.27 1.58 -2.85
N ALA A 27 7.08 1.84 -3.86
CA ALA A 27 6.94 2.96 -4.80
C ALA A 27 6.88 4.32 -4.10
N GLY A 28 5.96 5.19 -4.49
CA GLY A 28 5.86 6.56 -3.98
C GLY A 28 5.67 6.63 -2.46
N GLY A 29 4.87 5.73 -1.90
CA GLY A 29 4.67 5.67 -0.45
C GLY A 29 5.95 5.37 0.30
N ALA A 30 6.76 4.44 -0.21
CA ALA A 30 8.05 4.15 0.40
C ALA A 30 8.97 5.36 0.35
N MET A 31 8.98 6.10 -0.75
CA MET A 31 9.79 7.30 -0.88
C MET A 31 9.36 8.39 0.12
N VAL A 32 8.07 8.51 0.38
CA VAL A 32 7.55 9.44 1.37
C VAL A 32 8.01 9.03 2.78
N LEU A 33 7.91 7.75 3.11
CA LEU A 33 8.30 7.25 4.44
C LEU A 33 9.79 7.42 4.69
N HIS A 34 10.63 7.31 3.65
CA HIS A 34 12.07 7.50 3.76
C HIS A 34 12.51 8.96 3.59
N GLY A 35 11.57 9.88 3.38
CA GLY A 35 11.89 11.30 3.30
C GLY A 35 12.39 11.78 1.94
N PHE A 36 12.31 10.95 0.89
CA PHE A 36 12.75 11.32 -0.46
C PHE A 36 11.69 12.08 -1.26
N ARG A 37 10.44 12.04 -0.82
CA ARG A 37 9.34 12.79 -1.42
C ARG A 37 8.47 13.36 -0.31
N PRO A 38 7.92 14.59 -0.50
CA PRO A 38 7.04 15.16 0.50
C PRO A 38 5.65 14.50 0.54
N GLN A 39 5.14 14.04 -0.60
CA GLN A 39 3.77 13.52 -0.71
C GLN A 39 3.68 12.51 -1.84
N THR A 40 2.61 11.69 -1.80
CA THR A 40 2.25 10.77 -2.87
C THR A 40 0.73 10.72 -3.01
N HIS A 41 0.24 10.46 -4.22
CA HIS A 41 -1.20 10.30 -4.49
C HIS A 41 -1.69 8.91 -4.12
N ASP A 42 -0.84 7.90 -4.25
CA ASP A 42 -1.23 6.50 -4.17
C ASP A 42 -0.50 5.82 -3.03
N ILE A 43 -1.13 4.78 -2.49
CA ILE A 43 -0.47 3.86 -1.58
C ILE A 43 -0.37 2.51 -2.29
N ASP A 44 0.85 2.11 -2.64
CA ASP A 44 1.12 0.80 -3.23
C ASP A 44 1.69 -0.10 -2.16
N LEU A 45 1.10 -1.28 -2.00
CA LEU A 45 1.55 -2.24 -0.99
C LEU A 45 1.93 -3.55 -1.67
N GLY A 46 3.16 -4.02 -1.41
CA GLY A 46 3.50 -5.41 -1.65
C GLY A 46 2.88 -6.24 -0.53
N CYS A 47 2.51 -7.48 -0.81
CA CYS A 47 1.87 -8.30 0.22
C CYS A 47 2.09 -9.79 -0.02
N SER A 48 1.92 -10.56 1.05
CA SER A 48 1.94 -12.01 0.96
C SER A 48 0.78 -12.52 0.10
N THR A 49 0.94 -13.72 -0.46
CA THR A 49 -0.12 -14.35 -1.25
C THR A 49 -1.41 -14.49 -0.45
N LEU A 50 -1.29 -14.85 0.81
CA LEU A 50 -2.46 -15.03 1.69
C LEU A 50 -3.23 -13.74 1.88
N LEU A 51 -2.51 -12.66 2.19
CA LEU A 51 -3.15 -11.35 2.37
C LEU A 51 -3.73 -10.85 1.04
N ALA A 52 -3.02 -11.02 -0.07
CA ALA A 52 -3.50 -10.61 -1.38
C ALA A 52 -4.82 -11.30 -1.74
N ASP A 53 -4.93 -12.58 -1.50
CA ASP A 53 -6.17 -13.33 -1.77
C ASP A 53 -7.34 -12.81 -0.94
N ARG A 54 -7.11 -12.49 0.32
CA ARG A 54 -8.13 -11.92 1.20
C ARG A 54 -8.60 -10.55 0.70
N LEU A 55 -7.67 -9.69 0.35
CA LEU A 55 -7.98 -8.33 -0.08
C LEU A 55 -8.65 -8.31 -1.45
N GLU A 56 -8.26 -9.20 -2.35
CA GLU A 56 -8.94 -9.32 -3.63
C GLU A 56 -10.42 -9.68 -3.45
N LYS A 57 -10.72 -10.58 -2.52
CA LYS A 57 -12.10 -10.95 -2.18
C LYS A 57 -12.88 -9.79 -1.58
N GLN A 58 -12.20 -8.86 -0.94
CA GLN A 58 -12.81 -7.67 -0.36
C GLN A 58 -12.99 -6.53 -1.36
N GLY A 59 -12.55 -6.72 -2.61
CA GLY A 59 -12.72 -5.73 -3.65
C GLY A 59 -11.52 -4.84 -3.90
N TYR A 60 -10.40 -5.08 -3.27
CA TYR A 60 -9.16 -4.34 -3.55
C TYR A 60 -8.58 -4.76 -4.89
N PHE A 61 -7.93 -3.82 -5.55
CA PHE A 61 -7.25 -4.08 -6.80
C PHE A 61 -5.88 -4.71 -6.52
N VAL A 62 -5.71 -5.96 -6.95
CA VAL A 62 -4.48 -6.72 -6.76
C VAL A 62 -3.84 -6.98 -8.11
N SER A 63 -2.58 -6.60 -8.28
CA SER A 63 -1.81 -6.89 -9.48
C SER A 63 -0.71 -7.91 -9.16
N ARG A 64 -0.29 -8.65 -10.19
CA ARG A 64 0.80 -9.62 -10.06
C ARG A 64 2.05 -9.08 -10.75
N CYS A 65 3.18 -9.22 -10.08
CA CYS A 65 4.47 -8.87 -10.65
C CYS A 65 5.10 -10.08 -11.33
N ASP A 66 6.09 -9.85 -12.21
CA ASP A 66 6.74 -10.91 -12.98
C ASP A 66 7.46 -11.93 -12.10
N ASP A 67 7.90 -11.52 -10.93
CA ASP A 67 8.60 -12.40 -9.98
C ASP A 67 7.65 -13.21 -9.09
N GLY A 68 6.35 -13.11 -9.32
CA GLY A 68 5.34 -13.82 -8.55
C GLY A 68 4.82 -13.08 -7.32
N THR A 69 5.39 -11.93 -6.98
CA THR A 69 4.86 -11.14 -5.88
C THR A 69 3.56 -10.45 -6.28
N ARG A 70 2.73 -10.13 -5.31
CA ARG A 70 1.47 -9.43 -5.52
C ARG A 70 1.52 -8.06 -4.91
N LYS A 71 0.81 -7.14 -5.54
CA LYS A 71 0.82 -5.73 -5.19
C LYS A 71 -0.61 -5.22 -5.13
N ILE A 72 -0.91 -4.46 -4.10
CA ILE A 72 -2.22 -3.84 -3.93
C ILE A 72 -2.08 -2.35 -4.20
N LEU A 73 -2.97 -1.82 -4.99
CA LEU A 73 -3.10 -0.39 -5.22
C LEU A 73 -4.23 0.14 -4.36
N TYR A 74 -3.94 1.10 -3.55
CA TYR A 74 -4.92 1.79 -2.73
C TYR A 74 -4.94 3.27 -3.08
N PHE A 75 -6.10 3.77 -3.43
CA PHE A 75 -6.32 5.17 -3.75
C PHE A 75 -7.28 5.78 -2.75
N ASP A 76 -6.99 6.99 -2.32
CA ASP A 76 -7.94 7.77 -1.56
C ASP A 76 -8.70 8.65 -2.55
N LEU A 77 -9.87 8.21 -2.92
CA LEU A 77 -10.69 8.88 -3.92
C LEU A 77 -11.56 9.96 -3.31
#